data_2fbacd0503d165647586e5e13320ca52
#
_entry.id   2fbacd0503d165647586e5e13320ca52
#
_cell.length_a   1.000
_cell.length_b   1.000
_cell.length_c   1.000
_cell.angle_alpha   90.00
_cell.angle_beta   90.00
_cell.angle_gamma   90.00
#
_symmetry.space_group_name_H-M   'P 1'
#
loop_
_entity.id
_entity.type
_entity.pdbx_description
1 polymer ?
#
loop_
_entity_poly.entity_id
_entity_poly.type
_entity_poly.pdbx_seq_one_letter_code
_entity_poly.pdbx_strand_id
1 'polypeptide(L)'
;MKRIILVAALVLGFAAAAVAQPRAIGLRGGYGAELSYQHTLGSNFVEADLGLYTFNAVNLSATYNWMLVQPDWTDRGEWGVYAGPGANLGIGFNGWFNVAVCGQVGLEYTFWFPLQLSLDIRPALGFSTGDKPFYFGGFYPSLGVRYKF
;
A
#
# COMPACT_ATOMS: atom_id res chain seq x y z
N MET A 1 -17.61 -12.16 17.34
CA MET A 1 -17.79 -13.06 16.18
C MET A 1 -18.08 -12.30 14.89
N LYS A 2 -19.02 -11.34 14.87
CA LYS A 2 -19.32 -10.56 13.65
C LYS A 2 -18.11 -9.82 13.06
N ARG A 3 -17.22 -9.33 13.90
CA ARG A 3 -15.99 -8.61 13.47
C ARG A 3 -14.96 -9.53 12.83
N ILE A 4 -14.84 -10.75 13.35
CA ILE A 4 -13.92 -11.77 12.81
C ILE A 4 -14.42 -12.24 11.44
N ILE A 5 -15.74 -12.42 11.30
CA ILE A 5 -16.37 -12.79 10.02
C ILE A 5 -16.18 -11.70 8.99
N LEU A 6 -16.28 -10.42 9.39
CA LEU A 6 -16.07 -9.29 8.48
C LEU A 6 -14.61 -9.22 7.99
N VAL A 7 -13.66 -9.42 8.90
CA VAL A 7 -12.23 -9.46 8.56
C VAL A 7 -11.92 -10.66 7.67
N ALA A 8 -12.47 -11.84 8.00
CA ALA A 8 -12.30 -13.03 7.19
C ALA A 8 -12.94 -12.88 5.80
N ALA A 9 -14.12 -12.25 5.70
CA ALA A 9 -14.78 -11.97 4.42
C ALA A 9 -13.99 -10.95 3.58
N LEU A 10 -13.40 -9.94 4.22
CA LEU A 10 -12.50 -8.98 3.57
C LEU A 10 -11.24 -9.69 3.03
N VAL A 11 -10.61 -10.51 3.85
CA VAL A 11 -9.40 -11.27 3.45
C VAL A 11 -9.72 -12.24 2.32
N LEU A 12 -10.85 -12.94 2.37
CA LEU A 12 -11.31 -13.87 1.32
C LEU A 12 -11.71 -13.10 0.05
N GLY A 13 -12.34 -11.94 0.18
CA GLY A 13 -12.66 -11.07 -0.94
C GLY A 13 -11.41 -10.55 -1.66
N PHE A 14 -10.39 -10.15 -0.89
CA PHE A 14 -9.09 -9.77 -1.44
C PHE A 14 -8.37 -10.95 -2.09
N ALA A 15 -8.42 -12.14 -1.48
CA ALA A 15 -7.82 -13.35 -2.04
C ALA A 15 -8.49 -13.77 -3.37
N ALA A 16 -9.80 -13.63 -3.46
CA ALA A 16 -10.54 -13.95 -4.70
C ALA A 16 -10.27 -12.92 -5.81
N ALA A 17 -10.15 -11.63 -5.48
CA ALA A 17 -9.75 -10.59 -6.42
C ALA A 17 -8.30 -10.75 -6.89
N ALA A 18 -7.42 -11.23 -6.01
CA ALA A 18 -6.01 -11.50 -6.31
C ALA A 18 -5.79 -12.56 -7.39
N VAL A 19 -6.74 -13.49 -7.57
CA VAL A 19 -6.64 -14.56 -8.58
C VAL A 19 -6.87 -14.04 -10.00
N ALA A 20 -7.52 -12.88 -10.17
CA ALA A 20 -7.94 -12.41 -11.50
C ALA A 20 -6.82 -11.71 -12.30
N GLN A 21 -6.09 -10.77 -11.71
CA GLN A 21 -4.99 -10.04 -12.39
C GLN A 21 -3.94 -9.51 -11.38
N PRO A 22 -3.17 -10.38 -10.75
CA PRO A 22 -2.13 -9.94 -9.83
C PRO A 22 -1.05 -9.18 -10.61
N ARG A 23 -0.56 -8.08 -10.04
CA ARG A 23 0.52 -7.29 -10.61
C ARG A 23 1.85 -7.57 -9.92
N ALA A 24 1.86 -7.42 -8.60
CA ALA A 24 3.07 -7.65 -7.81
C ALA A 24 2.71 -7.93 -6.35
N ILE A 25 3.55 -8.69 -5.67
CA ILE A 25 3.42 -8.97 -4.24
C ILE A 25 4.80 -8.92 -3.57
N GLY A 26 4.88 -8.39 -2.38
CA GLY A 26 6.14 -8.34 -1.65
C GLY A 26 6.07 -7.55 -0.36
N LEU A 27 7.16 -6.88 -0.04
CA LEU A 27 7.32 -6.13 1.19
C LEU A 27 7.58 -4.66 0.88
N ARG A 28 7.07 -3.82 1.75
CA ARG A 28 7.30 -2.39 1.72
C ARG A 28 7.74 -1.94 3.12
N GLY A 29 8.80 -1.18 3.18
CA GLY A 29 9.38 -0.73 4.44
C GLY A 29 9.69 0.76 4.40
N GLY A 30 9.52 1.40 5.53
CA GLY A 30 9.80 2.81 5.76
C GLY A 30 9.67 3.10 7.24
N TYR A 31 8.55 3.65 7.65
CA TYR A 31 8.23 3.84 9.07
C TYR A 31 7.93 2.51 9.78
N GLY A 32 7.42 1.53 9.05
CA GLY A 32 7.16 0.17 9.53
C GLY A 32 7.33 -0.83 8.41
N ALA A 33 7.03 -2.09 8.68
CA ALA A 33 7.06 -3.16 7.69
C ALA A 33 5.65 -3.48 7.22
N GLU A 34 5.45 -3.56 5.93
CA GLU A 34 4.16 -3.84 5.30
C GLU A 34 4.26 -4.99 4.31
N LEU A 35 3.26 -5.87 4.32
CA LEU A 35 3.02 -6.78 3.22
C LEU A 35 2.25 -6.00 2.15
N SER A 36 2.77 -5.97 0.94
CA SER A 36 2.25 -5.17 -0.16
C SER A 36 1.77 -6.03 -1.30
N TYR A 37 0.56 -5.76 -1.77
CA TYR A 37 -0.03 -6.41 -2.93
C TYR A 37 -0.53 -5.37 -3.92
N GLN A 38 -0.21 -5.56 -5.20
CA GLN A 38 -0.69 -4.71 -6.29
C GLN A 38 -1.56 -5.51 -7.25
N HIS A 39 -2.66 -4.92 -7.67
CA HIS A 39 -3.62 -5.49 -8.61
C HIS A 39 -3.77 -4.58 -9.83
N THR A 40 -3.67 -5.15 -11.02
CA THR A 40 -3.77 -4.40 -12.28
C THR A 40 -5.21 -4.02 -12.59
N LEU A 41 -5.42 -2.76 -12.94
CA LEU A 41 -6.68 -2.22 -13.46
C LEU A 41 -6.39 -1.41 -14.74
N GLY A 42 -6.32 -2.08 -15.87
CA GLY A 42 -5.93 -1.46 -17.13
C GLY A 42 -4.47 -0.99 -17.11
N SER A 43 -4.21 0.29 -17.36
CA SER A 43 -2.89 0.90 -17.22
C SER A 43 -2.56 1.33 -15.78
N ASN A 44 -3.55 1.34 -14.91
CA ASN A 44 -3.44 1.75 -13.52
C ASN A 44 -3.43 0.53 -12.59
N PHE A 45 -3.30 0.75 -11.29
CA PHE A 45 -3.31 -0.35 -10.32
C PHE A 45 -3.83 0.08 -8.95
N VAL A 46 -4.35 -0.88 -8.22
CA VAL A 46 -4.66 -0.75 -6.79
C VAL A 46 -3.53 -1.39 -5.99
N GLU A 47 -3.09 -0.74 -4.94
CA GLU A 47 -2.14 -1.29 -3.98
C GLU A 47 -2.84 -1.44 -2.62
N ALA A 48 -2.72 -2.61 -2.03
CA ALA A 48 -3.18 -2.91 -0.69
C ALA A 48 -2.00 -3.33 0.18
N ASP A 49 -1.84 -2.67 1.32
CA ASP A 49 -0.74 -2.91 2.23
C ASP A 49 -1.26 -3.24 3.63
N LEU A 50 -0.74 -4.30 4.21
CA LEU A 50 -1.00 -4.70 5.58
C LEU A 50 0.30 -4.57 6.36
N GLY A 51 0.32 -3.67 7.34
CA GLY A 51 1.53 -3.31 8.06
C GLY A 51 1.44 -3.51 9.57
N LEU A 52 2.62 -3.65 10.16
CA LEU A 52 2.82 -3.63 11.60
C LEU A 52 3.65 -2.41 11.97
N TYR A 53 3.08 -1.51 12.77
CA TYR A 53 3.79 -0.38 13.33
C TYR A 53 4.33 -0.74 14.71
N THR A 54 5.65 -0.83 14.83
CA THR A 54 6.35 -1.06 16.10
C THR A 54 5.77 -2.20 16.96
N PHE A 55 5.17 -3.21 16.33
CA PHE A 55 4.49 -4.35 16.95
C PHE A 55 3.32 -4.01 17.89
N ASN A 56 2.90 -2.74 17.92
CA ASN A 56 1.81 -2.26 18.76
C ASN A 56 0.50 -1.99 18.03
N ALA A 57 0.55 -1.98 16.70
CA ALA A 57 -0.61 -1.66 15.87
C ALA A 57 -0.55 -2.36 14.52
N VAL A 58 -1.72 -2.66 14.00
CA VAL A 58 -1.91 -3.14 12.62
C VAL A 58 -2.45 -1.98 11.79
N ASN A 59 -1.89 -1.80 10.61
CA ASN A 59 -2.34 -0.82 9.65
C ASN A 59 -2.74 -1.49 8.34
N LEU A 60 -3.87 -1.10 7.81
CA LEU A 60 -4.35 -1.50 6.49
C LEU A 60 -4.49 -0.25 5.63
N SER A 61 -3.87 -0.25 4.46
CA SER A 61 -4.02 0.83 3.50
C SER A 61 -4.38 0.30 2.12
N ALA A 62 -5.13 1.09 1.38
CA ALA A 62 -5.46 0.83 0.00
C ALA A 62 -5.36 2.12 -0.80
N THR A 63 -4.67 2.07 -1.94
CA THR A 63 -4.50 3.21 -2.82
C THR A 63 -4.84 2.83 -4.25
N TYR A 64 -5.48 3.77 -4.97
CA TYR A 64 -5.66 3.66 -6.41
C TYR A 64 -4.62 4.55 -7.09
N ASN A 65 -3.75 3.95 -7.87
CA ASN A 65 -2.62 4.65 -8.49
C ASN A 65 -2.78 4.74 -10.01
N TRP A 66 -2.69 5.97 -10.52
CA TRP A 66 -2.56 6.21 -11.94
C TRP A 66 -1.09 6.11 -12.35
N MET A 67 -0.82 5.35 -13.39
CA MET A 67 0.50 5.34 -14.02
C MET A 67 0.64 6.62 -14.87
N LEU A 68 1.36 7.61 -14.34
CA LEU A 68 1.45 8.94 -14.93
C LEU A 68 2.39 8.97 -16.13
N VAL A 69 3.56 8.35 -16.01
CA VAL A 69 4.57 8.31 -17.05
C VAL A 69 5.44 7.07 -16.88
N GLN A 70 5.90 6.52 -18.01
CA GLN A 70 6.84 5.40 -18.05
C GLN A 70 8.07 5.81 -18.84
N PRO A 71 9.05 6.50 -18.20
CA PRO A 71 10.20 7.03 -18.91
C PRO A 71 11.18 5.94 -19.34
N ASP A 72 11.78 6.11 -20.51
CA ASP A 72 12.81 5.22 -21.08
C ASP A 72 14.22 5.63 -20.60
N TRP A 73 14.45 5.56 -19.29
CA TRP A 73 15.73 6.00 -18.72
C TRP A 73 16.84 4.99 -18.87
N THR A 74 16.49 3.72 -19.06
CA THR A 74 17.46 2.62 -19.21
C THR A 74 17.06 1.71 -20.37
N ASP A 75 18.06 1.03 -20.97
CA ASP A 75 17.84 0.10 -22.08
C ASP A 75 17.12 -1.17 -21.65
N ARG A 76 17.23 -1.54 -20.37
CA ARG A 76 16.55 -2.69 -19.80
C ARG A 76 15.65 -2.27 -18.66
N GLY A 77 14.62 -3.08 -18.40
CA GLY A 77 13.66 -2.83 -17.37
C GLY A 77 12.66 -1.73 -17.75
N GLU A 78 11.72 -1.49 -16.87
CA GLU A 78 10.67 -0.50 -17.07
C GLU A 78 10.59 0.43 -15.87
N TRP A 79 10.62 1.72 -16.12
CA TRP A 79 10.39 2.75 -15.13
C TRP A 79 8.93 3.18 -15.14
N GLY A 80 8.42 3.55 -13.99
CA GLY A 80 7.08 4.09 -13.86
C GLY A 80 6.99 5.11 -12.75
N VAL A 81 6.31 6.22 -13.03
CA VAL A 81 5.94 7.22 -12.03
C VAL A 81 4.44 7.13 -11.84
N TYR A 82 4.00 6.99 -10.61
CA TYR A 82 2.60 6.83 -10.27
C TYR A 82 2.17 7.73 -9.11
N ALA A 83 0.90 8.04 -9.08
CA ALA A 83 0.29 8.78 -7.99
C ALA A 83 -1.20 8.45 -7.90
N GLY A 84 -1.74 8.55 -6.70
CA GLY A 84 -3.17 8.36 -6.51
C GLY A 84 -3.63 8.51 -5.07
N PRO A 85 -4.95 8.60 -4.87
CA PRO A 85 -5.57 8.68 -3.56
C PRO A 85 -5.75 7.29 -2.93
N GLY A 86 -5.97 7.29 -1.63
CA GLY A 86 -6.27 6.08 -0.89
C GLY A 86 -6.83 6.36 0.49
N ALA A 87 -6.91 5.30 1.28
CA ALA A 87 -7.38 5.35 2.65
C ALA A 87 -6.55 4.43 3.53
N ASN A 88 -6.39 4.81 4.79
CA ASN A 88 -5.71 4.04 5.82
C ASN A 88 -6.64 3.73 6.97
N LEU A 89 -6.50 2.55 7.53
CA LEU A 89 -7.16 2.12 8.75
C LEU A 89 -6.11 1.54 9.69
N GLY A 90 -5.96 2.11 10.87
CA GLY A 90 -5.05 1.64 11.90
C GLY A 90 -5.77 1.19 13.15
N ILE A 91 -5.32 0.09 13.73
CA ILE A 91 -5.87 -0.48 14.95
C ILE A 91 -4.73 -0.77 15.90
N GLY A 92 -4.72 -0.09 17.05
CA GLY A 92 -3.78 -0.37 18.13
C GLY A 92 -4.22 -1.54 18.98
N PHE A 93 -3.28 -2.33 19.49
CA PHE A 93 -3.57 -3.46 20.36
C PHE A 93 -4.11 -3.04 21.74
N ASN A 94 -3.91 -1.78 22.12
CA ASN A 94 -4.47 -1.17 23.32
C ASN A 94 -5.86 -0.54 23.10
N GLY A 95 -6.48 -0.75 21.94
CA GLY A 95 -7.86 -0.36 21.64
C GLY A 95 -8.04 0.97 20.93
N TRP A 96 -6.96 1.72 20.62
CA TRP A 96 -7.09 2.91 19.78
C TRP A 96 -7.26 2.53 18.32
N PHE A 97 -7.86 3.43 17.59
CA PHE A 97 -8.11 3.21 16.17
C PHE A 97 -8.00 4.55 15.41
N ASN A 98 -7.53 4.50 14.18
CA ASN A 98 -7.51 5.67 13.32
C ASN A 98 -8.05 5.36 11.92
N VAL A 99 -8.58 6.39 11.29
CA VAL A 99 -9.03 6.38 9.89
C VAL A 99 -8.46 7.61 9.22
N ALA A 100 -7.87 7.44 8.07
CA ALA A 100 -7.28 8.54 7.32
C ALA A 100 -7.52 8.39 5.81
N VAL A 101 -7.59 9.52 5.13
CA VAL A 101 -7.39 9.59 3.68
C VAL A 101 -5.91 9.79 3.42
N CYS A 102 -5.40 9.21 2.34
CA CYS A 102 -4.00 9.36 1.97
C CYS A 102 -3.83 9.62 0.48
N GLY A 103 -2.67 10.13 0.13
CA GLY A 103 -2.20 10.15 -1.24
C GLY A 103 -0.91 9.35 -1.32
N GLN A 104 -0.61 8.82 -2.49
CA GLN A 104 0.64 8.13 -2.76
C GLN A 104 1.27 8.71 -4.01
N VAL A 105 2.56 8.96 -3.97
CA VAL A 105 3.38 9.31 -5.13
C VAL A 105 4.61 8.43 -5.08
N GLY A 106 4.92 7.78 -6.19
CA GLY A 106 6.03 6.86 -6.22
C GLY A 106 6.69 6.73 -7.57
N LEU A 107 7.88 6.17 -7.51
CA LEU A 107 8.69 5.76 -8.63
C LEU A 107 8.94 4.27 -8.51
N GLU A 108 8.71 3.53 -9.59
CA GLU A 108 8.98 2.10 -9.63
C GLU A 108 9.93 1.74 -10.77
N TYR A 109 10.69 0.68 -10.53
CA TYR A 109 11.52 0.05 -11.53
C TYR A 109 11.24 -1.45 -11.57
N THR A 110 10.82 -1.95 -12.71
CA THR A 110 10.57 -3.37 -12.95
C THR A 110 11.72 -3.92 -13.78
N PHE A 111 12.41 -4.90 -13.23
CA PHE A 111 13.54 -5.55 -13.89
C PHE A 111 13.06 -6.45 -15.05
N TRP A 112 13.99 -6.91 -15.84
CA TRP A 112 13.76 -7.93 -16.91
C TRP A 112 13.54 -9.35 -16.37
N PHE A 113 13.74 -9.55 -15.08
CA PHE A 113 13.33 -10.72 -14.31
C PHE A 113 12.23 -10.32 -13.31
N PRO A 114 11.49 -11.27 -12.68
CA PRO A 114 10.31 -10.92 -11.88
C PRO A 114 10.61 -10.20 -10.56
N LEU A 115 11.22 -9.02 -10.62
CA LEU A 115 11.52 -8.17 -9.49
C LEU A 115 11.08 -6.73 -9.77
N GLN A 116 10.40 -6.12 -8.82
CA GLN A 116 10.02 -4.72 -8.84
C GLN A 116 10.56 -4.03 -7.60
N LEU A 117 11.20 -2.90 -7.80
CA LEU A 117 11.58 -1.97 -6.73
C LEU A 117 10.71 -0.72 -6.81
N SER A 118 10.34 -0.16 -5.68
CA SER A 118 9.62 1.10 -5.64
C SER A 118 10.13 2.00 -4.51
N LEU A 119 10.06 3.30 -4.76
CA LEU A 119 10.30 4.33 -3.76
C LEU A 119 9.09 5.25 -3.80
N ASP A 120 8.41 5.40 -2.67
CA ASP A 120 7.21 6.22 -2.59
C ASP A 120 7.09 6.98 -1.28
N ILE A 121 6.22 7.98 -1.31
CA ILE A 121 5.75 8.70 -0.13
C ILE A 121 4.23 8.56 -0.07
N ARG A 122 3.69 8.45 1.14
CA ARG A 122 2.25 8.30 1.37
C ARG A 122 1.79 9.22 2.51
N PRO A 123 1.65 10.52 2.27
CA PRO A 123 1.08 11.41 3.28
C PRO A 123 -0.38 11.05 3.55
N ALA A 124 -0.79 11.11 4.80
CA ALA A 124 -2.12 10.76 5.25
C ALA A 124 -2.68 11.82 6.20
N LEU A 125 -3.99 12.00 6.17
CA LEU A 125 -4.72 12.95 6.99
C LEU A 125 -6.00 12.31 7.50
N GLY A 126 -6.21 12.33 8.80
CA GLY A 126 -7.39 11.67 9.36
C GLY A 126 -7.62 11.90 10.83
N PHE A 127 -8.39 11.00 11.42
CA PHE A 127 -8.83 11.07 12.80
C PHE A 127 -8.38 9.82 13.57
N SER A 128 -8.06 10.02 14.84
CA SER A 128 -7.68 8.97 15.76
C SER A 128 -8.51 9.07 17.04
N THR A 129 -8.81 7.92 17.65
CA THR A 129 -9.47 7.85 18.96
C THR A 129 -8.49 7.97 20.14
N GLY A 130 -7.18 8.16 19.85
CA GLY A 130 -6.15 8.36 20.85
C GLY A 130 -6.11 9.79 21.40
N ASP A 131 -5.00 10.14 22.04
CA ASP A 131 -4.80 11.44 22.70
C ASP A 131 -4.88 12.64 21.74
N LYS A 132 -4.61 12.39 20.46
CA LYS A 132 -4.71 13.41 19.39
C LYS A 132 -5.82 13.03 18.43
N PRO A 133 -6.96 13.74 18.44
CA PRO A 133 -8.08 13.43 17.56
C PRO A 133 -7.75 13.66 16.08
N PHE A 134 -6.82 14.54 15.76
CA PHE A 134 -6.37 14.83 14.40
C PHE A 134 -5.01 14.18 14.15
N TYR A 135 -4.91 13.45 13.05
CA TYR A 135 -3.72 12.70 12.66
C TYR A 135 -3.19 13.21 11.31
N PHE A 136 -1.92 13.51 11.27
CA PHE A 136 -1.20 13.78 10.03
C PHE A 136 -0.02 12.81 9.91
N GLY A 137 -0.10 11.89 8.94
CA GLY A 137 1.02 11.05 8.55
C GLY A 137 1.92 11.80 7.59
N GLY A 138 3.16 12.05 7.99
CA GLY A 138 4.10 12.87 7.25
C GLY A 138 4.61 12.24 5.95
N PHE A 139 5.59 12.90 5.34
CA PHE A 139 6.19 12.48 4.07
C PHE A 139 7.34 11.50 4.28
N TYR A 140 7.07 10.36 4.88
CA TYR A 140 8.08 9.32 5.10
C TYR A 140 8.30 8.52 3.82
N PRO A 141 9.54 8.46 3.29
CA PRO A 141 9.83 7.62 2.14
C PRO A 141 9.77 6.15 2.51
N SER A 142 9.26 5.34 1.61
CA SER A 142 9.17 3.90 1.76
C SER A 142 9.76 3.21 0.55
N LEU A 143 10.48 2.12 0.81
CA LEU A 143 11.07 1.28 -0.22
C LEU A 143 10.26 -0.02 -0.33
N GLY A 144 9.85 -0.36 -1.53
CA GLY A 144 9.15 -1.60 -1.83
C GLY A 144 10.02 -2.56 -2.62
N VAL A 145 9.95 -3.84 -2.27
CA VAL A 145 10.57 -4.94 -3.02
C VAL A 145 9.49 -5.99 -3.25
N ARG A 146 9.15 -6.22 -4.50
CA ARG A 146 8.04 -7.10 -4.87
C ARG A 146 8.42 -8.09 -5.95
N TYR A 147 7.78 -9.25 -5.90
CA TYR A 147 7.74 -10.19 -7.01
C TYR A 147 6.72 -9.69 -8.03
N LYS A 148 7.15 -9.54 -9.27
CA LYS A 148 6.32 -9.10 -10.39
C LYS A 148 5.78 -10.32 -11.15
N PHE A 149 4.47 -10.40 -11.25
CA PHE A 149 3.80 -11.44 -12.02
C PHE A 149 3.87 -11.19 -13.53
#